data_e61ff4cea266488884a690e887997485
#
_entry.id   e61ff4cea266488884a690e887997485
#
_cell.length_a   1.000
_cell.length_b   1.000
_cell.length_c   1.000
_cell.angle_alpha   90.00
_cell.angle_beta   90.00
_cell.angle_gamma   90.00
#
_symmetry.space_group_name_H-M   'P 1'
#
loop_
_entity.id
_entity.type
_entity.pdbx_description
1 polymer ?
#
loop_
_entity_poly.entity_id
_entity_poly.type
_entity_poly.pdbx_seq_one_letter_code
_entity_poly.pdbx_strand_id
1 'polypeptide(L)'
;MRTDFSENAISAKVHALYGRRIVRSQYEELCRKHTTSEIAAYLKERTHLTEVLNTVQPATVRSDQLESILHKGRYNKYLDLVKYATPKTREFYRSYVLNLVEIQLILQMIRLINIGRTSEFIVSYPAFAESDLRIGLGKLSKVKTYDELLEALEGTEYHDPLLRYRNTDKKNPVINYAGCEMALMNCYYENLKAIVSRTFSGETRREIDDIMATKIALENGIIGYRLKKYYPDMTPEDIKGYMLDFWREPPMKLLDTALRAKTAEDYLNTLKNGRYIAGIGDGEIQSIGLGSQAIRSLLSQRYMRRTQQPAVAFVCYMFHSEMEIDNIVRIVEAVRYGMDPSEIMQLLVII
;
A
#
# COMPACT_ATOMS: atom_id res chain seq x y z
N MET A 1 23.95 2.60 27.62
CA MET A 1 22.96 2.76 26.57
C MET A 1 21.70 3.34 27.21
N ARG A 2 21.37 4.60 26.99
CA ARG A 2 20.04 5.12 27.37
C ARG A 2 19.06 4.51 26.36
N THR A 3 18.29 3.53 26.78
CA THR A 3 17.11 3.07 26.05
C THR A 3 16.19 4.28 25.95
N ASP A 4 15.94 4.72 24.72
CA ASP A 4 15.07 5.86 24.49
C ASP A 4 13.62 5.39 24.73
N PHE A 5 13.12 5.64 25.92
CA PHE A 5 11.79 5.20 26.37
C PHE A 5 10.66 5.71 25.47
N SER A 6 10.92 6.74 24.65
CA SER A 6 9.91 7.29 23.74
C SER A 6 9.48 6.28 22.67
N GLU A 7 10.40 5.53 22.08
CA GLU A 7 10.05 4.53 21.06
C GLU A 7 9.34 3.30 21.64
N ASN A 8 9.59 2.94 22.88
CA ASN A 8 8.83 1.88 23.55
C ASN A 8 7.33 2.23 23.64
N ALA A 9 6.98 3.52 23.68
CA ALA A 9 5.60 3.97 23.62
C ALA A 9 4.95 3.67 22.25
N ILE A 10 5.72 3.71 21.14
CA ILE A 10 5.23 3.27 19.82
C ILE A 10 4.87 1.79 19.87
N SER A 11 5.77 0.94 20.34
CA SER A 11 5.53 -0.50 20.45
C SER A 11 4.30 -0.80 21.31
N ALA A 12 4.21 -0.22 22.53
CA ALA A 12 3.09 -0.43 23.44
C ALA A 12 1.75 -0.01 22.81
N LYS A 13 1.71 1.18 22.18
CA LYS A 13 0.49 1.69 21.51
C LYS A 13 0.10 0.83 20.32
N VAL A 14 1.06 0.44 19.51
CA VAL A 14 0.84 -0.43 18.34
C VAL A 14 0.24 -1.77 18.75
N HIS A 15 0.78 -2.42 19.78
CA HIS A 15 0.23 -3.68 20.28
C HIS A 15 -1.18 -3.50 20.86
N ALA A 16 -1.44 -2.40 21.57
CA ALA A 16 -2.77 -2.09 22.09
C ALA A 16 -3.79 -1.85 20.94
N LEU A 17 -3.40 -1.12 19.90
CA LEU A 17 -4.23 -0.88 18.71
C LEU A 17 -4.48 -2.19 17.95
N TYR A 18 -3.44 -3.00 17.74
CA TYR A 18 -3.56 -4.29 17.07
C TYR A 18 -4.47 -5.26 17.85
N GLY A 19 -4.44 -5.22 19.18
CA GLY A 19 -5.33 -6.01 20.03
C GLY A 19 -6.81 -5.69 19.86
N ARG A 20 -7.16 -4.50 19.36
CA ARG A 20 -8.53 -4.04 19.11
C ARG A 20 -9.02 -4.25 17.67
N ARG A 21 -8.19 -4.89 16.80
CA ARG A 21 -8.54 -5.11 15.39
C ARG A 21 -9.87 -5.83 15.23
N ILE A 22 -10.50 -5.66 14.08
CA ILE A 22 -11.72 -6.37 13.71
C ILE A 22 -11.39 -7.87 13.61
N VAL A 23 -12.17 -8.70 14.31
CA VAL A 23 -12.02 -10.16 14.33
C VAL A 23 -12.98 -10.84 13.36
N ARG A 24 -12.72 -12.12 13.07
CA ARG A 24 -13.48 -12.89 12.09
C ARG A 24 -15.01 -12.82 12.30
N SER A 25 -15.48 -12.96 13.54
CA SER A 25 -16.92 -12.89 13.84
C SER A 25 -17.53 -11.53 13.49
N GLN A 26 -16.77 -10.43 13.67
CA GLN A 26 -17.21 -9.10 13.30
C GLN A 26 -17.27 -8.91 11.76
N TYR A 27 -16.33 -9.53 11.02
CA TYR A 27 -16.41 -9.53 9.55
C TYR A 27 -17.61 -10.34 9.06
N GLU A 28 -17.91 -11.49 9.67
CA GLU A 28 -19.11 -12.27 9.35
C GLU A 28 -20.40 -11.46 9.57
N GLU A 29 -20.46 -10.67 10.64
CA GLU A 29 -21.57 -9.76 10.92
C GLU A 29 -21.66 -8.61 9.88
N LEU A 30 -20.53 -8.04 9.50
CA LEU A 30 -20.46 -6.98 8.47
C LEU A 30 -20.94 -7.50 7.11
N CYS A 31 -20.55 -8.71 6.72
CA CYS A 31 -20.98 -9.33 5.45
C CYS A 31 -22.48 -9.58 5.36
N ARG A 32 -23.16 -9.68 6.51
CA ARG A 32 -24.64 -9.85 6.58
C ARG A 32 -25.41 -8.54 6.49
N LYS A 33 -24.74 -7.39 6.44
CA LYS A 33 -25.42 -6.09 6.27
C LYS A 33 -25.85 -5.92 4.82
N HIS A 34 -26.91 -5.13 4.62
CA HIS A 34 -27.50 -4.93 3.30
C HIS A 34 -27.23 -3.54 2.71
N THR A 35 -26.74 -2.61 3.52
CA THR A 35 -26.51 -1.22 3.11
C THR A 35 -25.22 -0.66 3.70
N THR A 36 -24.63 0.33 3.01
CA THR A 36 -23.48 1.10 3.54
C THR A 36 -23.83 1.75 4.89
N SER A 37 -25.06 2.19 5.08
CA SER A 37 -25.57 2.75 6.33
C SER A 37 -25.47 1.76 7.50
N GLU A 38 -25.94 0.53 7.30
CA GLU A 38 -25.86 -0.52 8.32
C GLU A 38 -24.42 -0.90 8.65
N ILE A 39 -23.55 -0.96 7.62
CA ILE A 39 -22.11 -1.21 7.80
C ILE A 39 -21.49 -0.09 8.65
N ALA A 40 -21.76 1.17 8.30
CA ALA A 40 -21.24 2.33 9.04
C ALA A 40 -21.75 2.36 10.49
N ALA A 41 -23.01 2.03 10.73
CA ALA A 41 -23.58 1.91 12.07
C ALA A 41 -22.86 0.82 12.89
N TYR A 42 -22.71 -0.36 12.31
CA TYR A 42 -22.00 -1.47 12.97
C TYR A 42 -20.55 -1.12 13.31
N LEU A 43 -19.80 -0.56 12.35
CA LEU A 43 -18.42 -0.12 12.56
C LEU A 43 -18.31 0.90 13.69
N LYS A 44 -19.26 1.86 13.75
CA LYS A 44 -19.30 2.88 14.77
C LYS A 44 -19.62 2.33 16.17
N GLU A 45 -20.51 1.36 16.27
CA GLU A 45 -21.02 0.86 17.55
C GLU A 45 -20.28 -0.34 18.11
N ARG A 46 -19.70 -1.16 17.24
CA ARG A 46 -19.19 -2.50 17.60
C ARG A 46 -17.71 -2.71 17.33
N THR A 47 -16.98 -1.70 16.85
CA THR A 47 -15.55 -1.83 16.55
C THR A 47 -14.74 -0.71 17.17
N HIS A 48 -13.42 -0.82 17.08
CA HIS A 48 -12.48 0.23 17.52
C HIS A 48 -12.53 1.51 16.66
N LEU A 49 -13.35 1.54 15.62
CA LEU A 49 -13.53 2.69 14.73
C LEU A 49 -14.54 3.71 15.27
N THR A 50 -15.13 3.47 16.44
CA THR A 50 -16.08 4.39 17.11
C THR A 50 -15.58 5.83 17.12
N GLU A 51 -14.32 6.06 17.51
CA GLU A 51 -13.73 7.40 17.57
C GLU A 51 -13.59 8.04 16.19
N VAL A 52 -13.22 7.25 15.18
CA VAL A 52 -13.07 7.70 13.79
C VAL A 52 -14.41 8.09 13.17
N LEU A 53 -15.45 7.36 13.55
CA LEU A 53 -16.81 7.52 13.01
C LEU A 53 -17.74 8.33 13.92
N ASN A 54 -17.23 8.95 14.98
CA ASN A 54 -18.08 9.66 15.96
C ASN A 54 -18.97 10.75 15.36
N THR A 55 -18.43 11.49 14.38
CA THR A 55 -19.14 12.58 13.68
C THR A 55 -19.97 12.11 12.49
N VAL A 56 -19.85 10.83 12.12
CA VAL A 56 -20.57 10.26 10.98
C VAL A 56 -22.03 9.98 11.36
N GLN A 57 -22.95 10.40 10.50
CA GLN A 57 -24.34 9.97 10.55
C GLN A 57 -24.51 8.77 9.62
N PRO A 58 -24.66 7.55 10.15
CA PRO A 58 -24.70 6.33 9.32
C PRO A 58 -25.79 6.37 8.25
N ALA A 59 -26.95 6.95 8.56
CA ALA A 59 -28.09 7.00 7.64
C ALA A 59 -27.83 7.77 6.33
N THR A 60 -26.84 8.66 6.29
CA THR A 60 -26.59 9.54 5.14
C THR A 60 -25.20 9.34 4.52
N VAL A 61 -24.35 8.51 5.13
CA VAL A 61 -22.98 8.33 4.66
C VAL A 61 -22.94 7.52 3.36
N ARG A 62 -22.20 8.02 2.36
CA ARG A 62 -21.93 7.32 1.10
C ARG A 62 -20.66 6.49 1.23
N SER A 63 -20.50 5.50 0.33
CA SER A 63 -19.32 4.60 0.32
C SER A 63 -18.00 5.35 0.19
N ASP A 64 -17.93 6.32 -0.73
CA ASP A 64 -16.74 7.15 -0.94
C ASP A 64 -16.38 8.02 0.28
N GLN A 65 -17.40 8.53 0.97
CA GLN A 65 -17.21 9.30 2.20
C GLN A 65 -16.73 8.41 3.35
N LEU A 66 -17.32 7.22 3.50
CA LEU A 66 -16.90 6.26 4.53
C LEU A 66 -15.43 5.85 4.33
N GLU A 67 -15.04 5.49 3.12
CA GLU A 67 -13.66 5.16 2.76
C GLU A 67 -12.70 6.31 3.09
N SER A 68 -13.02 7.53 2.67
CA SER A 68 -12.21 8.73 2.97
C SER A 68 -12.03 8.95 4.47
N ILE A 69 -13.09 8.76 5.27
CA ILE A 69 -13.03 8.90 6.73
C ILE A 69 -12.17 7.82 7.37
N LEU A 70 -12.24 6.58 6.89
CA LEU A 70 -11.41 5.49 7.38
C LEU A 70 -9.92 5.73 7.10
N HIS A 71 -9.57 6.16 5.89
CA HIS A 71 -8.20 6.54 5.55
C HIS A 71 -7.69 7.72 6.38
N LYS A 72 -8.54 8.73 6.62
CA LYS A 72 -8.22 9.84 7.53
C LYS A 72 -7.97 9.36 8.95
N GLY A 73 -8.80 8.45 9.45
CA GLY A 73 -8.62 7.85 10.77
C GLY A 73 -7.30 7.10 10.91
N ARG A 74 -6.91 6.34 9.88
CA ARG A 74 -5.60 5.66 9.83
C ARG A 74 -4.44 6.67 9.84
N TYR A 75 -4.56 7.75 9.08
CA TYR A 75 -3.55 8.79 9.06
C TYR A 75 -3.39 9.49 10.43
N ASN A 76 -4.49 9.80 11.11
CA ASN A 76 -4.45 10.37 12.45
C ASN A 76 -3.75 9.43 13.45
N LYS A 77 -4.03 8.12 13.38
CA LYS A 77 -3.34 7.12 14.20
C LYS A 77 -1.84 7.07 13.90
N TYR A 78 -1.46 7.20 12.62
CA TYR A 78 -0.05 7.34 12.23
C TYR A 78 0.60 8.55 12.91
N LEU A 79 -0.01 9.73 12.82
CA LEU A 79 0.50 10.95 13.44
C LEU A 79 0.65 10.79 14.97
N ASP A 80 -0.31 10.12 15.60
CA ASP A 80 -0.26 9.82 17.03
C ASP A 80 0.89 8.89 17.45
N LEU A 81 1.31 8.02 16.57
CA LEU A 81 2.45 7.13 16.81
C LEU A 81 3.77 7.85 16.57
N VAL A 82 3.89 8.59 15.49
CA VAL A 82 5.16 9.20 15.04
C VAL A 82 5.63 10.33 15.96
N LYS A 83 4.76 10.94 16.75
CA LYS A 83 5.17 11.94 17.77
C LYS A 83 6.12 11.36 18.84
N TYR A 84 6.17 10.05 19.02
CA TYR A 84 7.10 9.37 19.91
C TYR A 84 8.39 8.92 19.23
N ALA A 85 8.53 9.16 17.92
CA ALA A 85 9.75 8.84 17.19
C ALA A 85 10.92 9.71 17.65
N THR A 86 12.08 9.08 17.77
CA THR A 86 13.33 9.81 18.06
C THR A 86 13.78 10.62 16.83
N PRO A 87 14.64 11.63 16.98
CA PRO A 87 15.23 12.32 15.83
C PRO A 87 15.89 11.37 14.81
N LYS A 88 16.47 10.27 15.31
CA LYS A 88 17.15 9.25 14.48
C LYS A 88 16.17 8.44 13.61
N THR A 89 15.01 8.09 14.16
CA THR A 89 14.07 7.18 13.50
C THR A 89 12.88 7.88 12.84
N ARG A 90 12.70 9.18 13.12
CA ARG A 90 11.58 9.99 12.60
C ARG A 90 11.51 9.94 11.07
N GLU A 91 12.65 10.00 10.40
CA GLU A 91 12.70 9.95 8.94
C GLU A 91 12.19 8.63 8.39
N PHE A 92 12.50 7.50 9.05
CA PHE A 92 11.99 6.19 8.66
C PHE A 92 10.45 6.14 8.74
N TYR A 93 9.89 6.52 9.88
CA TYR A 93 8.44 6.50 10.06
C TYR A 93 7.73 7.42 9.09
N ARG A 94 8.30 8.61 8.85
CA ARG A 94 7.78 9.57 7.89
C ARG A 94 7.80 8.99 6.47
N SER A 95 8.94 8.56 6.00
CA SER A 95 9.12 8.05 4.64
C SER A 95 8.29 6.79 4.39
N TYR A 96 8.12 5.92 5.39
CA TYR A 96 7.30 4.72 5.24
C TYR A 96 5.83 5.03 4.90
N VAL A 97 5.26 6.13 5.40
CA VAL A 97 3.85 6.47 5.20
C VAL A 97 3.67 7.61 4.20
N LEU A 98 4.35 8.75 4.44
CA LEU A 98 4.05 9.97 3.69
C LEU A 98 4.52 9.93 2.24
N ASN A 99 5.65 9.26 1.95
CA ASN A 99 6.09 9.14 0.56
C ASN A 99 5.09 8.33 -0.29
N LEU A 100 4.41 7.33 0.28
CA LEU A 100 3.33 6.62 -0.43
C LEU A 100 2.11 7.52 -0.68
N VAL A 101 1.78 8.39 0.29
CA VAL A 101 0.71 9.39 0.13
C VAL A 101 1.07 10.36 -1.00
N GLU A 102 2.30 10.87 -1.02
CA GLU A 102 2.80 11.77 -2.06
C GLU A 102 2.74 11.12 -3.44
N ILE A 103 3.18 9.88 -3.56
CA ILE A 103 3.12 9.10 -4.81
C ILE A 103 1.68 8.93 -5.28
N GLN A 104 0.75 8.59 -4.40
CA GLN A 104 -0.66 8.45 -4.76
C GLN A 104 -1.26 9.76 -5.30
N LEU A 105 -0.91 10.90 -4.71
CA LEU A 105 -1.35 12.22 -5.19
C LEU A 105 -0.77 12.56 -6.56
N ILE A 106 0.52 12.28 -6.77
CA ILE A 106 1.18 12.46 -8.08
C ILE A 106 0.53 11.59 -9.15
N LEU A 107 0.30 10.31 -8.85
CA LEU A 107 -0.33 9.37 -9.77
C LEU A 107 -1.80 9.74 -10.05
N GLN A 108 -2.52 10.24 -9.07
CA GLN A 108 -3.86 10.80 -9.27
C GLN A 108 -3.81 11.97 -10.26
N MET A 109 -2.86 12.90 -10.10
CA MET A 109 -2.72 14.01 -11.03
C MET A 109 -2.36 13.54 -12.44
N ILE A 110 -1.43 12.59 -12.61
CA ILE A 110 -1.08 12.00 -13.92
C ILE A 110 -2.33 11.38 -14.59
N ARG A 111 -3.16 10.69 -13.83
CA ARG A 111 -4.42 10.12 -14.35
C ARG A 111 -5.37 11.21 -14.82
N LEU A 112 -5.51 12.29 -14.05
CA LEU A 112 -6.38 13.41 -14.40
C LEU A 112 -5.87 14.19 -15.61
N ILE A 113 -4.55 14.35 -15.77
CA ILE A 113 -3.93 14.90 -16.98
C ILE A 113 -4.28 14.05 -18.20
N ASN A 114 -4.13 12.72 -18.12
CA ASN A 114 -4.41 11.80 -19.22
C ASN A 114 -5.87 11.84 -19.70
N ILE A 115 -6.81 12.15 -18.83
CA ILE A 115 -8.24 12.24 -19.16
C ILE A 115 -8.73 13.71 -19.35
N GLY A 116 -7.84 14.70 -19.23
CA GLY A 116 -8.17 16.11 -19.39
C GLY A 116 -9.07 16.70 -18.30
N ARG A 117 -9.05 16.13 -17.08
CA ARG A 117 -9.95 16.50 -15.97
C ARG A 117 -9.19 16.99 -14.72
N THR A 118 -8.11 17.75 -14.90
CA THR A 118 -7.26 18.22 -13.79
C THR A 118 -7.97 19.11 -12.79
N SER A 119 -9.06 19.80 -13.19
CA SER A 119 -9.90 20.57 -12.29
C SER A 119 -10.62 19.73 -11.22
N GLU A 120 -10.66 18.42 -11.40
CA GLU A 120 -11.26 17.48 -10.44
C GLU A 120 -10.25 16.92 -9.43
N PHE A 121 -9.03 17.45 -9.43
CA PHE A 121 -8.06 17.10 -8.41
C PHE A 121 -8.58 17.52 -7.04
N ILE A 122 -9.33 16.62 -6.43
CA ILE A 122 -9.78 16.75 -5.06
C ILE A 122 -8.69 16.13 -4.20
N VAL A 123 -8.12 16.92 -3.31
CA VAL A 123 -7.20 16.41 -2.31
C VAL A 123 -7.98 15.48 -1.38
N SER A 124 -7.90 14.19 -1.64
CA SER A 124 -8.56 13.15 -0.83
C SER A 124 -7.95 13.07 0.57
N TYR A 125 -6.75 13.64 0.74
CA TYR A 125 -6.08 13.74 2.01
C TYR A 125 -6.43 15.05 2.69
N PRO A 126 -6.62 15.04 4.01
CA PRO A 126 -7.02 16.23 4.74
C PRO A 126 -5.95 17.32 4.66
N ALA A 127 -6.38 18.59 4.62
CA ALA A 127 -5.48 19.76 4.56
C ALA A 127 -4.44 19.81 5.70
N PHE A 128 -4.69 19.10 6.82
CA PHE A 128 -3.72 19.00 7.92
C PHE A 128 -2.46 18.18 7.57
N ALA A 129 -2.48 17.38 6.50
CA ALA A 129 -1.30 16.66 6.01
C ALA A 129 -0.35 17.56 5.20
N GLU A 130 -0.80 18.73 4.75
CA GLU A 130 -0.03 19.59 3.84
C GLU A 130 1.31 20.01 4.41
N SER A 131 1.39 20.32 5.71
CA SER A 131 2.64 20.70 6.37
C SER A 131 3.65 19.54 6.48
N ASP A 132 3.19 18.31 6.38
CA ASP A 132 4.02 17.11 6.53
C ASP A 132 4.53 16.57 5.20
N LEU A 133 3.90 16.98 4.09
CA LEU A 133 4.27 16.56 2.74
C LEU A 133 5.43 17.40 2.19
N ARG A 134 6.28 16.76 1.39
CA ARG A 134 7.37 17.45 0.65
C ARG A 134 6.88 18.10 -0.63
N ILE A 135 5.78 17.56 -1.19
CA ILE A 135 5.11 18.13 -2.36
C ILE A 135 4.16 19.25 -1.93
N GLY A 136 4.18 20.38 -2.63
CA GLY A 136 3.25 21.48 -2.37
C GLY A 136 1.87 21.22 -2.96
N LEU A 137 0.88 20.87 -2.13
CA LEU A 137 -0.49 20.59 -2.60
C LEU A 137 -1.10 21.77 -3.35
N GLY A 138 -0.83 23.00 -2.90
CA GLY A 138 -1.28 24.21 -3.56
C GLY A 138 -0.66 24.43 -4.95
N LYS A 139 0.57 23.93 -5.21
CA LYS A 139 1.17 23.89 -6.55
C LYS A 139 0.53 22.78 -7.37
N LEU A 140 0.41 21.58 -6.80
CA LEU A 140 -0.12 20.40 -7.48
C LEU A 140 -1.57 20.63 -7.94
N SER A 141 -2.41 21.29 -7.14
CA SER A 141 -3.81 21.57 -7.49
C SER A 141 -3.99 22.53 -8.69
N LYS A 142 -2.95 23.25 -9.10
CA LYS A 142 -2.98 24.19 -10.24
C LYS A 142 -2.48 23.54 -11.54
N VAL A 143 -1.90 22.36 -11.47
CA VAL A 143 -1.33 21.63 -12.59
C VAL A 143 -2.38 21.27 -13.62
N LYS A 144 -2.08 21.52 -14.90
CA LYS A 144 -2.95 21.16 -16.04
C LYS A 144 -2.23 20.26 -17.05
N THR A 145 -0.91 20.32 -17.09
CA THR A 145 -0.08 19.58 -18.04
C THR A 145 1.01 18.80 -17.33
N TYR A 146 1.62 17.84 -18.04
CA TYR A 146 2.72 17.06 -17.47
C TYR A 146 3.96 17.91 -17.20
N ASP A 147 4.25 18.90 -18.04
CA ASP A 147 5.36 19.81 -17.82
C ASP A 147 5.18 20.64 -16.55
N GLU A 148 3.97 21.17 -16.33
CA GLU A 148 3.65 21.88 -15.08
C GLU A 148 3.72 20.93 -13.85
N LEU A 149 3.42 19.64 -14.02
CA LEU A 149 3.61 18.65 -12.96
C LEU A 149 5.09 18.49 -12.62
N LEU A 150 5.96 18.37 -13.62
CA LEU A 150 7.41 18.28 -13.42
C LEU A 150 7.94 19.54 -12.72
N GLU A 151 7.52 20.74 -13.15
CA GLU A 151 7.88 22.00 -12.49
C GLU A 151 7.41 22.05 -11.02
N ALA A 152 6.19 21.56 -10.74
CA ALA A 152 5.67 21.50 -9.37
C ALA A 152 6.44 20.54 -8.47
N LEU A 153 7.12 19.55 -9.05
CA LEU A 153 7.92 18.54 -8.35
C LEU A 153 9.42 18.88 -8.31
N GLU A 154 9.86 19.99 -8.89
CA GLU A 154 11.27 20.42 -8.83
C GLU A 154 11.78 20.45 -7.38
N GLY A 155 12.99 19.93 -7.19
CA GLY A 155 13.63 19.85 -5.88
C GLY A 155 13.12 18.71 -4.99
N THR A 156 12.19 17.87 -5.48
CA THR A 156 11.77 16.63 -4.82
C THR A 156 12.44 15.42 -5.44
N GLU A 157 12.44 14.29 -4.70
CA GLU A 157 12.94 13.01 -5.20
C GLU A 157 12.11 12.41 -6.36
N TYR A 158 10.94 12.97 -6.64
CA TYR A 158 10.00 12.48 -7.65
C TYR A 158 10.22 13.05 -9.05
N HIS A 159 10.90 14.20 -9.15
CA HIS A 159 11.13 14.90 -10.40
C HIS A 159 11.91 14.05 -11.42
N ASP A 160 13.12 13.61 -11.06
CA ASP A 160 14.01 12.91 -11.99
C ASP A 160 13.47 11.55 -12.47
N PRO A 161 12.85 10.69 -11.61
CA PRO A 161 12.18 9.49 -12.07
C PRO A 161 11.10 9.74 -13.12
N LEU A 162 10.37 10.85 -13.01
CA LEU A 162 9.28 11.19 -13.92
C LEU A 162 9.75 11.88 -15.21
N LEU A 163 10.88 12.58 -15.18
CA LEU A 163 11.40 13.33 -16.34
C LEU A 163 11.55 12.44 -17.59
N ARG A 164 11.94 11.17 -17.43
CA ARG A 164 12.08 10.19 -18.52
C ARG A 164 10.77 9.82 -19.22
N TYR A 165 9.63 10.09 -18.60
CA TYR A 165 8.29 9.82 -19.14
C TYR A 165 7.64 11.09 -19.75
N ARG A 166 8.40 12.17 -19.87
CA ARG A 166 7.97 13.38 -20.58
C ARG A 166 7.67 13.01 -22.03
N ASN A 167 6.40 13.07 -22.39
CA ASN A 167 5.98 12.74 -23.74
C ASN A 167 6.05 13.99 -24.62
N THR A 168 6.88 13.95 -25.66
CA THR A 168 7.03 15.02 -26.64
C THR A 168 6.19 14.80 -27.89
N ASP A 169 5.50 13.66 -28.02
CA ASP A 169 4.64 13.38 -29.15
C ASP A 169 3.29 14.12 -29.04
N LYS A 170 3.17 15.21 -29.78
CA LYS A 170 1.93 16.01 -29.85
C LYS A 170 0.72 15.26 -30.44
N LYS A 171 0.94 14.15 -31.16
CA LYS A 171 -0.14 13.37 -31.79
C LYS A 171 -0.76 12.35 -30.80
N ASN A 172 0.04 11.90 -29.84
CA ASN A 172 -0.43 11.00 -28.78
C ASN A 172 0.08 11.47 -27.42
N PRO A 173 -0.58 12.47 -26.80
CA PRO A 173 -0.09 13.10 -25.57
C PRO A 173 -0.27 12.24 -24.31
N VAL A 174 -0.69 10.98 -24.44
CA VAL A 174 -0.95 10.11 -23.29
C VAL A 174 0.36 9.79 -22.56
N ILE A 175 0.40 10.07 -21.27
CA ILE A 175 1.52 9.76 -20.39
C ILE A 175 1.48 8.28 -20.04
N ASN A 176 2.62 7.62 -20.09
CA ASN A 176 2.76 6.23 -19.63
C ASN A 176 2.57 6.13 -18.10
N TYR A 177 1.32 5.98 -17.67
CA TYR A 177 0.94 5.89 -16.26
C TYR A 177 1.67 4.74 -15.53
N ALA A 178 1.69 3.53 -16.13
CA ALA A 178 2.33 2.36 -15.53
C ALA A 178 3.84 2.54 -15.35
N GLY A 179 4.51 3.17 -16.33
CA GLY A 179 5.92 3.51 -16.23
C GLY A 179 6.18 4.54 -15.13
N CYS A 180 5.36 5.58 -15.03
CA CYS A 180 5.46 6.57 -13.95
C CYS A 180 5.26 5.93 -12.56
N GLU A 181 4.25 5.07 -12.40
CA GLU A 181 3.99 4.36 -11.16
C GLU A 181 5.18 3.50 -10.76
N MET A 182 5.75 2.73 -11.69
CA MET A 182 6.91 1.89 -11.44
C MET A 182 8.14 2.71 -11.03
N ALA A 183 8.41 3.82 -11.73
CA ALA A 183 9.54 4.68 -11.42
C ALA A 183 9.42 5.33 -10.04
N LEU A 184 8.22 5.79 -9.68
CA LEU A 184 7.96 6.36 -8.35
C LEU A 184 8.06 5.31 -7.25
N MET A 185 7.56 4.10 -7.48
CA MET A 185 7.64 3.02 -6.49
C MET A 185 9.08 2.53 -6.31
N ASN A 186 9.88 2.45 -7.39
CA ASN A 186 11.31 2.13 -7.26
C ASN A 186 12.06 3.22 -6.49
N CYS A 187 11.82 4.49 -6.79
CA CYS A 187 12.36 5.62 -6.03
C CYS A 187 12.00 5.50 -4.53
N TYR A 188 10.75 5.18 -4.21
CA TYR A 188 10.30 4.96 -2.83
C TYR A 188 11.07 3.85 -2.13
N TYR A 189 11.20 2.68 -2.77
CA TYR A 189 11.87 1.53 -2.14
C TYR A 189 13.38 1.73 -2.01
N GLU A 190 14.03 2.35 -2.98
CA GLU A 190 15.45 2.72 -2.91
C GLU A 190 15.71 3.68 -1.73
N ASN A 191 14.93 4.75 -1.63
CA ASN A 191 15.03 5.71 -0.54
C ASN A 191 14.77 5.06 0.83
N LEU A 192 13.73 4.24 0.93
CA LEU A 192 13.41 3.54 2.16
C LEU A 192 14.53 2.56 2.56
N LYS A 193 15.12 1.84 1.60
CA LYS A 193 16.25 0.92 1.81
C LYS A 193 17.49 1.66 2.32
N ALA A 194 17.78 2.84 1.76
CA ALA A 194 18.86 3.69 2.23
C ALA A 194 18.62 4.18 3.66
N ILE A 195 17.39 4.61 3.99
CA ILE A 195 17.01 5.04 5.34
C ILE A 195 17.12 3.88 6.33
N VAL A 196 16.60 2.71 6.01
CA VAL A 196 16.69 1.51 6.85
C VAL A 196 18.16 1.14 7.12
N SER A 197 18.99 1.21 6.10
CA SER A 197 20.42 0.85 6.19
C SER A 197 21.22 1.76 7.12
N ARG A 198 20.90 3.08 7.14
CA ARG A 198 21.60 4.04 8.01
C ARG A 198 21.00 4.17 9.40
N THR A 199 19.71 3.83 9.56
CA THR A 199 18.98 4.02 10.80
C THR A 199 19.05 2.82 11.72
N PHE A 200 18.93 1.62 11.15
CA PHE A 200 18.79 0.37 11.89
C PHE A 200 19.95 -0.59 11.66
N SER A 201 20.18 -1.44 12.65
CA SER A 201 21.18 -2.53 12.61
C SER A 201 20.65 -3.77 13.33
N GLY A 202 21.39 -4.87 13.28
CA GLY A 202 21.08 -6.10 14.01
C GLY A 202 19.72 -6.70 13.64
N GLU A 203 18.92 -7.02 14.64
CA GLU A 203 17.63 -7.70 14.49
C GLU A 203 16.58 -6.81 13.83
N THR A 204 16.45 -5.55 14.27
CA THR A 204 15.50 -4.60 13.68
C THR A 204 15.66 -4.49 12.17
N ARG A 205 16.91 -4.33 11.70
CA ARG A 205 17.21 -4.27 10.26
C ARG A 205 16.84 -5.55 9.55
N ARG A 206 17.23 -6.72 10.12
CA ARG A 206 16.92 -8.03 9.52
C ARG A 206 15.43 -8.27 9.36
N GLU A 207 14.62 -7.92 10.38
CA GLU A 207 13.17 -8.10 10.35
C GLU A 207 12.50 -7.15 9.35
N ILE A 208 12.90 -5.87 9.29
CA ILE A 208 12.41 -4.93 8.26
C ILE A 208 12.79 -5.42 6.87
N ASP A 209 14.05 -5.82 6.67
CA ASP A 209 14.52 -6.34 5.38
C ASP A 209 13.73 -7.58 4.93
N ASP A 210 13.37 -8.48 5.84
CA ASP A 210 12.58 -9.69 5.52
C ASP A 210 11.14 -9.32 5.10
N ILE A 211 10.52 -8.38 5.81
CA ILE A 211 9.18 -7.90 5.47
C ILE A 211 9.17 -7.20 4.09
N MET A 212 10.15 -6.32 3.83
CA MET A 212 10.22 -5.59 2.56
C MET A 212 10.57 -6.50 1.38
N ALA A 213 11.52 -7.42 1.56
CA ALA A 213 11.87 -8.40 0.54
C ALA A 213 10.68 -9.30 0.17
N THR A 214 9.92 -9.74 1.17
CA THR A 214 8.70 -10.54 0.93
C THR A 214 7.67 -9.71 0.16
N LYS A 215 7.42 -8.47 0.57
CA LYS A 215 6.46 -7.58 -0.10
C LYS A 215 6.80 -7.40 -1.57
N ILE A 216 8.03 -7.01 -1.89
CA ILE A 216 8.47 -6.76 -3.28
C ILE A 216 8.44 -8.04 -4.12
N ALA A 217 8.89 -9.16 -3.56
CA ALA A 217 8.85 -10.44 -4.27
C ALA A 217 7.42 -10.86 -4.65
N LEU A 218 6.46 -10.67 -3.74
CA LEU A 218 5.05 -10.94 -4.00
C LEU A 218 4.45 -9.99 -5.03
N GLU A 219 4.77 -8.70 -4.99
CA GLU A 219 4.34 -7.71 -5.98
C GLU A 219 4.89 -8.04 -7.37
N ASN A 220 6.18 -8.35 -7.48
CA ASN A 220 6.80 -8.79 -8.73
C ASN A 220 6.21 -10.11 -9.26
N GLY A 221 5.87 -11.04 -8.36
CA GLY A 221 5.14 -12.26 -8.72
C GLY A 221 3.81 -11.96 -9.41
N ILE A 222 3.03 -11.03 -8.88
CA ILE A 222 1.75 -10.60 -9.45
C ILE A 222 1.96 -9.85 -10.77
N ILE A 223 2.90 -8.93 -10.84
CA ILE A 223 3.20 -8.13 -12.03
C ILE A 223 3.58 -9.06 -13.19
N GLY A 224 4.55 -9.94 -12.99
CA GLY A 224 5.00 -10.85 -14.04
C GLY A 224 3.91 -11.84 -14.48
N TYR A 225 3.08 -12.34 -13.54
CA TYR A 225 1.94 -13.18 -13.88
C TYR A 225 0.95 -12.44 -14.77
N ARG A 226 0.58 -11.20 -14.42
CA ARG A 226 -0.35 -10.38 -15.21
C ARG A 226 0.20 -10.09 -16.60
N LEU A 227 1.47 -9.71 -16.71
CA LEU A 227 2.10 -9.41 -17.98
C LEU A 227 2.12 -10.64 -18.89
N LYS A 228 2.53 -11.81 -18.37
CA LYS A 228 2.50 -13.05 -19.15
C LYS A 228 1.10 -13.51 -19.57
N LYS A 229 0.10 -13.26 -18.73
CA LYS A 229 -1.28 -13.67 -19.02
C LYS A 229 -1.93 -12.80 -20.09
N TYR A 230 -1.71 -11.49 -20.03
CA TYR A 230 -2.39 -10.54 -20.93
C TYR A 230 -1.53 -10.05 -22.10
N TYR A 231 -0.22 -10.22 -22.01
CA TYR A 231 0.76 -9.81 -23.02
C TYR A 231 1.76 -10.94 -23.29
N PRO A 232 1.31 -12.08 -23.85
CA PRO A 232 2.13 -13.28 -23.98
C PRO A 232 3.36 -13.11 -24.87
N ASP A 233 3.36 -12.11 -25.75
CA ASP A 233 4.46 -11.81 -26.67
C ASP A 233 5.57 -10.94 -26.04
N MET A 234 5.41 -10.49 -24.80
CA MET A 234 6.44 -9.70 -24.12
C MET A 234 7.69 -10.55 -23.84
N THR A 235 8.86 -9.97 -24.13
CA THR A 235 10.14 -10.61 -23.81
C THR A 235 10.40 -10.63 -22.29
N PRO A 236 11.27 -11.54 -21.80
CA PRO A 236 11.70 -11.52 -20.40
C PRO A 236 12.27 -10.16 -19.95
N GLU A 237 13.00 -9.50 -20.82
CA GLU A 237 13.62 -8.19 -20.62
C GLU A 237 12.52 -7.09 -20.48
N ASP A 238 11.52 -7.13 -21.32
CA ASP A 238 10.37 -6.20 -21.24
C ASP A 238 9.63 -6.37 -19.91
N ILE A 239 9.33 -7.62 -19.53
CA ILE A 239 8.64 -7.94 -18.28
C ILE A 239 9.48 -7.44 -17.08
N LYS A 240 10.79 -7.67 -17.12
CA LYS A 240 11.70 -7.19 -16.06
C LYS A 240 11.69 -5.67 -15.94
N GLY A 241 11.54 -4.95 -17.05
CA GLY A 241 11.41 -3.49 -17.07
C GLY A 241 10.17 -2.93 -16.34
N TYR A 242 9.16 -3.78 -16.10
CA TYR A 242 7.96 -3.43 -15.32
C TYR A 242 7.99 -3.96 -13.88
N MET A 243 9.06 -4.63 -13.45
CA MET A 243 9.21 -5.11 -12.07
C MET A 243 9.80 -4.03 -11.17
N LEU A 244 9.44 -4.14 -9.89
CA LEU A 244 10.10 -3.40 -8.84
C LEU A 244 11.53 -3.93 -8.63
N ASP A 245 12.44 -3.03 -8.30
CA ASP A 245 13.80 -3.41 -7.91
C ASP A 245 13.75 -4.24 -6.62
N PHE A 246 14.46 -5.37 -6.64
CA PHE A 246 14.42 -6.29 -5.51
C PHE A 246 15.08 -5.68 -4.27
N TRP A 247 14.41 -5.76 -3.15
CA TRP A 247 15.01 -5.39 -1.87
C TRP A 247 16.21 -6.26 -1.51
N ARG A 248 16.08 -7.56 -1.80
CA ARG A 248 17.16 -8.54 -1.82
C ARG A 248 17.04 -9.32 -3.11
N GLU A 249 18.15 -9.41 -3.84
CA GLU A 249 18.16 -10.14 -5.10
C GLU A 249 17.67 -11.58 -4.90
N PRO A 250 16.73 -12.05 -5.70
CA PRO A 250 16.36 -13.46 -5.74
C PRO A 250 17.53 -14.26 -6.35
N PRO A 251 17.58 -15.58 -6.16
CA PRO A 251 18.51 -16.41 -6.93
C PRO A 251 18.33 -16.13 -8.43
N MET A 252 19.36 -15.59 -9.09
CA MET A 252 19.30 -15.17 -10.51
C MET A 252 18.71 -16.27 -11.40
N LYS A 253 19.14 -17.52 -11.21
CA LYS A 253 18.61 -18.68 -11.95
C LYS A 253 17.11 -18.87 -11.79
N LEU A 254 16.55 -18.59 -10.60
CA LEU A 254 15.12 -18.75 -10.34
C LEU A 254 14.32 -17.71 -11.12
N LEU A 255 14.72 -16.45 -11.07
CA LEU A 255 14.03 -15.37 -11.77
C LEU A 255 14.14 -15.55 -13.28
N ASP A 256 15.32 -15.81 -13.81
CA ASP A 256 15.52 -16.02 -15.25
C ASP A 256 14.73 -17.21 -15.77
N THR A 257 14.66 -18.32 -15.01
CA THR A 257 13.85 -19.47 -15.37
C THR A 257 12.36 -19.11 -15.39
N ALA A 258 11.91 -18.39 -14.36
CA ALA A 258 10.51 -17.94 -14.29
C ALA A 258 10.16 -16.99 -15.45
N LEU A 259 11.01 -16.01 -15.74
CA LEU A 259 10.77 -15.06 -16.84
C LEU A 259 10.74 -15.74 -18.22
N ARG A 260 11.48 -16.81 -18.44
CA ARG A 260 11.49 -17.61 -19.68
C ARG A 260 10.35 -18.62 -19.76
N ALA A 261 9.57 -18.81 -18.69
CA ALA A 261 8.41 -19.69 -18.73
C ALA A 261 7.42 -19.27 -19.83
N LYS A 262 6.80 -20.23 -20.50
CA LYS A 262 5.88 -19.95 -21.61
C LYS A 262 4.51 -19.45 -21.15
N THR A 263 4.05 -19.92 -20.01
CA THR A 263 2.74 -19.56 -19.46
C THR A 263 2.86 -18.75 -18.17
N ALA A 264 1.80 -18.03 -17.82
CA ALA A 264 1.72 -17.31 -16.56
C ALA A 264 1.74 -18.26 -15.35
N GLU A 265 1.11 -19.43 -15.52
CA GLU A 265 1.06 -20.48 -14.49
C GLU A 265 2.45 -21.07 -14.24
N ASP A 266 3.21 -21.39 -15.30
CA ASP A 266 4.59 -21.90 -15.19
C ASP A 266 5.53 -20.86 -14.56
N TYR A 267 5.35 -19.58 -14.90
CA TYR A 267 6.06 -18.48 -14.26
C TYR A 267 5.83 -18.48 -12.74
N LEU A 268 4.57 -18.51 -12.31
CA LEU A 268 4.22 -18.48 -10.91
C LEU A 268 4.70 -19.74 -10.18
N ASN A 269 4.53 -20.92 -10.78
CA ASN A 269 4.99 -22.20 -10.23
C ASN A 269 6.49 -22.23 -10.05
N THR A 270 7.25 -21.66 -10.99
CA THR A 270 8.71 -21.53 -10.85
C THR A 270 9.06 -20.64 -9.65
N LEU A 271 8.39 -19.50 -9.48
CA LEU A 271 8.65 -18.59 -8.36
C LEU A 271 8.24 -19.17 -7.00
N LYS A 272 7.27 -20.08 -6.94
CA LYS A 272 6.88 -20.79 -5.70
C LYS A 272 8.02 -21.60 -5.08
N ASN A 273 9.02 -21.98 -5.85
CA ASN A 273 10.24 -22.58 -5.33
C ASN A 273 11.13 -21.59 -4.55
N GLY A 274 10.81 -20.31 -4.61
CA GLY A 274 11.49 -19.24 -3.88
C GLY A 274 10.94 -19.05 -2.47
N ARG A 275 11.81 -18.57 -1.56
CA ARG A 275 11.50 -18.39 -0.13
C ARG A 275 10.24 -17.52 0.14
N TYR A 276 10.01 -16.49 -0.68
CA TYR A 276 9.03 -15.46 -0.37
C TYR A 276 7.65 -15.68 -0.98
N ILE A 277 7.53 -16.56 -1.97
CA ILE A 277 6.32 -16.74 -2.78
C ILE A 277 5.69 -18.13 -2.61
N ALA A 278 6.34 -19.02 -1.86
CA ALA A 278 5.93 -20.43 -1.71
C ALA A 278 4.45 -20.64 -1.31
N GLY A 279 3.82 -19.68 -0.64
CA GLY A 279 2.43 -19.79 -0.18
C GLY A 279 1.39 -19.10 -1.08
N ILE A 280 1.77 -18.56 -2.24
CA ILE A 280 0.80 -18.00 -3.20
C ILE A 280 -0.06 -19.14 -3.75
N GLY A 281 -1.39 -18.99 -3.69
CA GLY A 281 -2.36 -19.94 -4.25
C GLY A 281 -2.27 -20.06 -5.77
N ASP A 282 -2.96 -21.06 -6.32
CA ASP A 282 -3.19 -21.24 -7.75
C ASP A 282 -4.51 -20.59 -8.13
N GLY A 283 -4.67 -20.18 -9.39
CA GLY A 283 -5.94 -19.74 -9.92
C GLY A 283 -5.92 -18.35 -10.59
N GLU A 284 -7.05 -17.68 -10.56
CA GLU A 284 -7.23 -16.36 -11.18
C GLU A 284 -6.43 -15.26 -10.49
N ILE A 285 -6.17 -14.15 -11.18
CA ILE A 285 -5.39 -13.01 -10.66
C ILE A 285 -5.91 -12.50 -9.32
N GLN A 286 -7.23 -12.49 -9.13
CA GLN A 286 -7.84 -12.07 -7.87
C GLN A 286 -7.43 -13.00 -6.72
N SER A 287 -7.47 -14.31 -6.96
CA SER A 287 -7.02 -15.34 -6.00
C SER A 287 -5.53 -15.20 -5.66
N ILE A 288 -4.68 -14.90 -6.66
CA ILE A 288 -3.24 -14.65 -6.45
C ILE A 288 -3.02 -13.38 -5.62
N GLY A 289 -3.77 -12.31 -5.89
CA GLY A 289 -3.72 -11.08 -5.11
C GLY A 289 -4.10 -11.29 -3.65
N LEU A 290 -5.19 -12.02 -3.39
CA LEU A 290 -5.61 -12.38 -2.03
C LEU A 290 -4.59 -13.28 -1.34
N GLY A 291 -4.02 -14.26 -2.05
CA GLY A 291 -2.94 -15.11 -1.54
C GLY A 291 -1.70 -14.31 -1.14
N SER A 292 -1.30 -13.33 -1.95
CA SER A 292 -0.20 -12.42 -1.62
C SER A 292 -0.48 -11.63 -0.34
N GLN A 293 -1.68 -11.06 -0.21
CA GLN A 293 -2.09 -10.35 0.99
C GLN A 293 -2.14 -11.26 2.21
N ALA A 294 -2.59 -12.51 2.07
CA ALA A 294 -2.62 -13.50 3.14
C ALA A 294 -1.20 -13.84 3.63
N ILE A 295 -0.23 -14.05 2.73
CA ILE A 295 1.18 -14.30 3.10
C ILE A 295 1.75 -13.12 3.89
N ARG A 296 1.55 -11.90 3.40
CA ARG A 296 1.99 -10.68 4.10
C ARG A 296 1.34 -10.54 5.48
N SER A 297 0.07 -10.86 5.59
CA SER A 297 -0.68 -10.85 6.85
C SER A 297 -0.14 -11.87 7.85
N LEU A 298 0.10 -13.11 7.42
CA LEU A 298 0.70 -14.15 8.26
C LEU A 298 2.11 -13.76 8.74
N LEU A 299 2.92 -13.19 7.84
CA LEU A 299 4.26 -12.70 8.19
C LEU A 299 4.17 -11.59 9.24
N SER A 300 3.33 -10.58 8.99
CA SER A 300 3.12 -9.47 9.91
C SER A 300 2.59 -9.92 11.27
N GLN A 301 1.64 -10.88 11.30
CA GLN A 301 1.14 -11.46 12.54
C GLN A 301 2.23 -12.18 13.33
N ARG A 302 3.09 -12.93 12.63
CA ARG A 302 4.22 -13.61 13.28
C ARG A 302 5.18 -12.62 13.92
N TYR A 303 5.51 -11.53 13.24
CA TYR A 303 6.35 -10.48 13.81
C TYR A 303 5.64 -9.74 14.94
N MET A 304 4.39 -9.35 14.79
CA MET A 304 3.61 -8.71 15.87
C MET A 304 3.60 -9.51 17.18
N ARG A 305 3.64 -10.84 17.10
CA ARG A 305 3.65 -11.70 18.32
C ARG A 305 5.04 -11.84 18.96
N ARG A 306 6.12 -11.54 18.25
CA ARG A 306 7.49 -11.88 18.67
C ARG A 306 8.40 -10.67 18.80
N THR A 307 8.18 -9.65 17.99
CA THR A 307 9.09 -8.52 17.94
C THR A 307 8.98 -7.63 19.17
N GLN A 308 10.11 -7.20 19.65
CA GLN A 308 10.24 -6.13 20.63
C GLN A 308 10.73 -4.83 19.99
N GLN A 309 10.88 -4.82 18.66
CA GLN A 309 11.43 -3.70 17.91
C GLN A 309 10.30 -2.74 17.51
N PRO A 310 10.28 -1.48 18.00
CA PRO A 310 9.20 -0.54 17.74
C PRO A 310 8.95 -0.29 16.26
N ALA A 311 10.01 -0.18 15.45
CA ALA A 311 9.91 0.04 14.01
C ALA A 311 9.27 -1.14 13.27
N VAL A 312 9.57 -2.37 13.66
CA VAL A 312 8.99 -3.59 13.07
C VAL A 312 7.50 -3.70 13.45
N ALA A 313 7.18 -3.50 14.74
CA ALA A 313 5.80 -3.49 15.20
C ALA A 313 4.97 -2.43 14.46
N PHE A 314 5.53 -1.24 14.26
CA PHE A 314 4.89 -0.17 13.49
C PHE A 314 4.60 -0.59 12.04
N VAL A 315 5.59 -1.13 11.32
CA VAL A 315 5.42 -1.59 9.93
C VAL A 315 4.31 -2.63 9.83
N CYS A 316 4.31 -3.62 10.72
CA CYS A 316 3.28 -4.65 10.78
C CYS A 316 1.90 -4.07 11.07
N TYR A 317 1.79 -3.14 12.01
CA TYR A 317 0.52 -2.48 12.34
C TYR A 317 -0.01 -1.65 11.17
N MET A 318 0.85 -0.86 10.50
CA MET A 318 0.43 -0.05 9.36
C MET A 318 -0.12 -0.93 8.22
N PHE A 319 0.50 -2.08 7.98
CA PHE A 319 -0.01 -3.07 7.03
C PHE A 319 -1.36 -3.66 7.45
N HIS A 320 -1.51 -4.06 8.72
CA HIS A 320 -2.79 -4.59 9.22
C HIS A 320 -3.91 -3.55 9.16
N SER A 321 -3.61 -2.30 9.52
CA SER A 321 -4.57 -1.20 9.44
C SER A 321 -5.02 -0.90 8.01
N GLU A 322 -4.12 -1.04 7.03
CA GLU A 322 -4.45 -0.94 5.61
C GLU A 322 -5.36 -2.09 5.17
N MET A 323 -4.98 -3.31 5.51
CA MET A 323 -5.76 -4.52 5.18
C MET A 323 -7.16 -4.50 5.77
N GLU A 324 -7.32 -3.97 6.98
CA GLU A 324 -8.62 -3.81 7.64
C GLU A 324 -9.52 -2.84 6.87
N ILE A 325 -8.97 -1.71 6.41
CA ILE A 325 -9.72 -0.75 5.56
C ILE A 325 -10.06 -1.40 4.22
N ASP A 326 -9.11 -2.07 3.56
CA ASP A 326 -9.34 -2.77 2.29
C ASP A 326 -10.47 -3.80 2.42
N ASN A 327 -10.51 -4.57 3.52
CA ASN A 327 -11.60 -5.51 3.79
C ASN A 327 -12.94 -4.80 3.95
N ILE A 328 -12.98 -3.68 4.69
CA ILE A 328 -14.22 -2.90 4.86
C ILE A 328 -14.70 -2.35 3.50
N VAL A 329 -13.80 -1.79 2.70
CA VAL A 329 -14.13 -1.25 1.36
C VAL A 329 -14.69 -2.37 0.47
N ARG A 330 -14.06 -3.55 0.45
CA ARG A 330 -14.56 -4.72 -0.30
C ARG A 330 -15.97 -5.12 0.16
N ILE A 331 -16.22 -5.15 1.47
CA ILE A 331 -17.56 -5.47 2.01
C ILE A 331 -18.58 -4.43 1.53
N VAL A 332 -18.27 -3.14 1.66
CA VAL A 332 -19.17 -2.06 1.22
C VAL A 332 -19.51 -2.17 -0.27
N GLU A 333 -18.50 -2.42 -1.08
CA GLU A 333 -18.67 -2.60 -2.53
C GLU A 333 -19.50 -3.86 -2.86
N ALA A 334 -19.14 -5.00 -2.27
CA ALA A 334 -19.82 -6.26 -2.51
C ALA A 334 -21.30 -6.25 -2.06
N VAL A 335 -21.58 -5.64 -0.90
CA VAL A 335 -22.96 -5.42 -0.42
C VAL A 335 -23.73 -4.51 -1.38
N ARG A 336 -23.11 -3.48 -1.94
CA ARG A 336 -23.74 -2.60 -2.93
C ARG A 336 -24.10 -3.34 -4.23
N TYR A 337 -23.32 -4.37 -4.59
CA TYR A 337 -23.61 -5.23 -5.74
C TYR A 337 -24.55 -6.40 -5.39
N GLY A 338 -25.02 -6.52 -4.16
CA GLY A 338 -25.95 -7.57 -3.73
C GLY A 338 -25.32 -8.98 -3.68
N MET A 339 -24.02 -9.07 -3.41
CA MET A 339 -23.33 -10.36 -3.28
C MET A 339 -23.75 -11.11 -2.02
N ASP A 340 -23.73 -12.43 -2.06
CA ASP A 340 -24.02 -13.27 -0.89
C ASP A 340 -22.93 -13.13 0.19
N PRO A 341 -23.31 -13.13 1.49
CA PRO A 341 -22.34 -13.03 2.60
C PRO A 341 -21.21 -14.06 2.55
N SER A 342 -21.48 -15.28 2.08
CA SER A 342 -20.46 -16.33 1.92
C SER A 342 -19.46 -16.02 0.82
N GLU A 343 -19.89 -15.40 -0.28
CA GLU A 343 -19.04 -14.93 -1.36
C GLU A 343 -18.19 -13.74 -0.92
N ILE A 344 -18.80 -12.78 -0.19
CA ILE A 344 -18.09 -11.63 0.35
C ILE A 344 -16.96 -12.10 1.27
N MET A 345 -17.19 -13.06 2.15
CA MET A 345 -16.17 -13.62 3.05
C MET A 345 -14.96 -14.20 2.30
N GLN A 346 -15.14 -14.74 1.10
CA GLN A 346 -14.04 -15.27 0.27
C GLN A 346 -13.16 -14.15 -0.33
N LEU A 347 -13.66 -12.92 -0.41
CA LEU A 347 -12.89 -11.77 -0.88
C LEU A 347 -12.04 -11.13 0.21
N LEU A 348 -12.18 -11.56 1.47
CA LEU A 348 -11.52 -10.95 2.61
C LEU A 348 -10.23 -11.68 2.99
N VAL A 349 -9.26 -10.91 3.46
CA VAL A 349 -8.04 -11.44 4.10
C VAL A 349 -8.21 -11.34 5.60
N ILE A 350 -8.59 -12.43 6.25
CA ILE A 350 -8.85 -12.52 7.68
C ILE A 350 -7.89 -13.56 8.28
N ILE A 351 -7.15 -13.17 9.32
CA ILE A 351 -6.16 -14.02 10.00
C ILE A 351 -6.41 -14.02 11.50
#